data_e78593711ed5a23e9fc4fefe6cd7f724
#
_entry.id   e78593711ed5a23e9fc4fefe6cd7f724
#
_cell.length_a   1.000
_cell.length_b   1.000
_cell.length_c   1.000
_cell.angle_alpha   90.00
_cell.angle_beta   90.00
_cell.angle_gamma   90.00
#
_symmetry.space_group_name_H-M   'P 1'
#
loop_
_entity.id
_entity.type
_entity.pdbx_description
1 polymer ?
#
loop_
_entity_poly.entity_id
_entity_poly.type
_entity_poly.pdbx_seq_one_letter_code
_entity_poly.pdbx_strand_id
1 'polypeptide(L)'
;MPHTGQRGACFFGWYHTQFSAFIFVQNMPEISLTSPLVYGNIHHAERQKQRKLEEKTMWTEGTIQVGTSIFHYWVKHYEEPSTFGYEEGRASKISLRRNGKTVFNFDRGMDIPPEDEETETALAILLKQYN
;
A
#
# COMPACT_ATOMS: atom_id res chain seq x y z
N MET A 1 -57.11 -17.03 -18.10
CA MET A 1 -56.15 -16.03 -18.49
C MET A 1 -55.20 -15.66 -17.32
N PRO A 2 -54.59 -16.62 -16.68
CA PRO A 2 -53.73 -16.29 -15.55
C PRO A 2 -52.37 -15.68 -15.92
N HIS A 3 -52.01 -15.65 -17.17
CA HIS A 3 -50.67 -15.22 -17.59
C HIS A 3 -50.46 -13.70 -17.66
N THR A 4 -51.53 -12.93 -17.75
CA THR A 4 -51.43 -11.47 -17.85
C THR A 4 -51.17 -10.74 -16.53
N GLY A 5 -51.57 -11.33 -15.43
CA GLY A 5 -51.36 -10.73 -14.11
C GLY A 5 -49.93 -10.84 -13.58
N GLN A 6 -49.21 -11.89 -13.93
CA GLN A 6 -47.84 -12.12 -13.46
C GLN A 6 -46.80 -11.25 -14.17
N ARG A 7 -47.05 -10.93 -15.42
CA ARG A 7 -46.12 -10.05 -16.16
C ARG A 7 -46.17 -8.61 -15.69
N GLY A 8 -47.30 -8.13 -15.23
CA GLY A 8 -47.43 -6.80 -14.67
C GLY A 8 -46.71 -6.60 -13.35
N ALA A 9 -46.71 -7.61 -12.49
CA ALA A 9 -46.02 -7.54 -11.18
C ALA A 9 -44.49 -7.50 -11.30
N CYS A 10 -43.91 -8.28 -12.19
CA CYS A 10 -42.46 -8.23 -12.46
C CYS A 10 -42.02 -6.90 -13.06
N PHE A 11 -42.84 -6.28 -13.85
CA PHE A 11 -42.55 -4.99 -14.48
C PHE A 11 -42.56 -3.85 -13.44
N PHE A 12 -43.47 -3.87 -12.49
CA PHE A 12 -43.52 -2.89 -11.42
C PHE A 12 -42.32 -2.95 -10.48
N GLY A 13 -41.80 -4.11 -10.14
CA GLY A 13 -40.62 -4.28 -9.35
C GLY A 13 -39.37 -3.68 -10.01
N TRP A 14 -39.25 -3.76 -11.29
CA TRP A 14 -38.16 -3.20 -12.06
C TRP A 14 -38.19 -1.67 -12.11
N TYR A 15 -39.35 -1.09 -12.27
CA TYR A 15 -39.49 0.37 -12.21
C TYR A 15 -39.17 0.97 -10.87
N HIS A 16 -39.50 0.29 -9.81
CA HIS A 16 -39.22 0.78 -8.47
C HIS A 16 -37.72 0.86 -8.15
N THR A 17 -36.95 -0.10 -8.62
CA THR A 17 -35.50 -0.14 -8.40
C THR A 17 -34.77 0.96 -9.19
N GLN A 18 -35.18 1.23 -10.42
CA GLN A 18 -34.60 2.30 -11.22
C GLN A 18 -34.92 3.68 -10.67
N PHE A 19 -36.12 3.88 -10.16
CA PHE A 19 -36.54 5.16 -9.62
C PHE A 19 -35.79 5.50 -8.33
N SER A 20 -35.57 4.54 -7.47
CA SER A 20 -34.80 4.69 -6.25
C SER A 20 -33.32 5.03 -6.52
N ALA A 21 -32.70 4.39 -7.49
CA ALA A 21 -31.33 4.69 -7.91
C ALA A 21 -31.19 6.09 -8.53
N PHE A 22 -32.19 6.53 -9.27
CA PHE A 22 -32.20 7.88 -9.87
C PHE A 22 -32.30 9.00 -8.83
N ILE A 23 -33.12 8.83 -7.80
CA ILE A 23 -33.25 9.80 -6.70
C ILE A 23 -31.95 9.90 -5.91
N PHE A 24 -31.24 8.80 -5.70
CA PHE A 24 -29.96 8.78 -5.00
C PHE A 24 -28.86 9.53 -5.75
N VAL A 25 -28.80 9.39 -7.07
CA VAL A 25 -27.82 10.11 -7.92
C VAL A 25 -28.10 11.62 -7.97
N GLN A 26 -29.36 12.04 -7.95
CA GLN A 26 -29.72 13.47 -7.94
C GLN A 26 -29.33 14.19 -6.66
N ASN A 27 -29.32 13.53 -5.53
CA ASN A 27 -28.95 14.15 -4.26
C ASN A 27 -27.43 14.28 -4.05
N MET A 28 -26.61 13.55 -4.78
CA MET A 28 -25.16 13.61 -4.67
C MET A 28 -24.50 14.88 -5.24
N PRO A 29 -24.88 15.43 -6.38
CA PRO A 29 -24.19 16.55 -6.96
C PRO A 29 -24.41 17.90 -6.27
N GLU A 30 -25.46 18.04 -5.47
CA GLU A 30 -25.71 19.31 -4.75
C GLU A 30 -24.71 19.60 -3.62
N ILE A 31 -24.13 18.59 -3.03
CA ILE A 31 -23.15 18.73 -1.93
C ILE A 31 -21.79 19.20 -2.46
N SER A 32 -21.45 18.91 -3.72
CA SER A 32 -20.17 19.24 -4.31
C SER A 32 -20.04 20.71 -4.79
N LEU A 33 -21.15 21.43 -4.89
CA LEU A 33 -21.20 22.80 -5.41
C LEU A 33 -21.01 23.90 -4.35
N THR A 34 -20.96 23.56 -3.07
CA THR A 34 -21.12 24.52 -1.99
C THR A 34 -19.87 25.29 -1.61
N SER A 35 -18.66 24.91 -2.04
CA SER A 35 -17.48 25.76 -1.78
C SER A 35 -16.22 25.24 -2.49
N PRO A 36 -15.77 25.83 -3.58
CA PRO A 36 -14.56 25.41 -4.29
C PRO A 36 -13.27 25.62 -3.48
N LEU A 37 -13.23 26.55 -2.55
CA LEU A 37 -12.07 26.82 -1.69
C LEU A 37 -11.88 25.76 -0.59
N VAL A 38 -12.98 25.33 0.02
CA VAL A 38 -12.94 24.26 1.03
C VAL A 38 -12.62 22.91 0.39
N TYR A 39 -13.11 22.67 -0.81
CA TYR A 39 -12.83 21.47 -1.57
C TYR A 39 -11.35 21.30 -1.93
N GLY A 40 -10.68 22.37 -2.33
CA GLY A 40 -9.25 22.36 -2.62
C GLY A 40 -8.38 22.03 -1.40
N ASN A 41 -8.70 22.58 -0.25
CA ASN A 41 -7.96 22.33 1.00
C ASN A 41 -8.16 20.91 1.54
N ILE A 42 -9.37 20.38 1.46
CA ILE A 42 -9.69 19.00 1.87
C ILE A 42 -8.95 17.98 0.99
N HIS A 43 -8.95 18.17 -0.31
CA HIS A 43 -8.22 17.30 -1.24
C HIS A 43 -6.71 17.33 -1.01
N HIS A 44 -6.14 18.46 -0.66
CA HIS A 44 -4.72 18.57 -0.38
C HIS A 44 -4.34 17.82 0.90
N ALA A 45 -5.11 17.96 1.97
CA ALA A 45 -4.92 17.27 3.23
C ALA A 45 -5.11 15.75 3.12
N GLU A 46 -6.13 15.31 2.38
CA GLU A 46 -6.38 13.89 2.11
C GLU A 46 -5.25 13.26 1.28
N ARG A 47 -4.77 13.97 0.26
CA ARG A 47 -3.65 13.51 -0.56
C ARG A 47 -2.36 13.38 0.24
N GLN A 48 -2.09 14.29 1.16
CA GLN A 48 -0.94 14.19 2.06
C GLN A 48 -1.08 13.04 3.06
N LYS A 49 -2.28 12.83 3.59
CA LYS A 49 -2.58 11.70 4.50
C LYS A 49 -2.41 10.37 3.79
N GLN A 50 -2.87 10.28 2.54
CA GLN A 50 -2.74 9.08 1.71
C GLN A 50 -1.29 8.77 1.38
N ARG A 51 -0.48 9.76 0.96
CA ARG A 51 0.96 9.59 0.74
C ARG A 51 1.68 9.10 2.00
N LYS A 52 1.36 9.64 3.16
CA LYS A 52 1.94 9.22 4.44
C LYS A 52 1.55 7.79 4.82
N LEU A 53 0.34 7.37 4.48
CA LEU A 53 -0.12 6.00 4.70
C LEU A 53 0.56 5.03 3.73
N GLU A 54 0.67 5.37 2.45
CA GLU A 54 1.38 4.60 1.43
C GLU A 54 2.87 4.48 1.77
N GLU A 55 3.50 5.54 2.21
CA GLU A 55 4.89 5.51 2.67
C GLU A 55 5.09 4.61 3.89
N LYS A 56 4.14 4.60 4.82
CA LYS A 56 4.17 3.70 5.98
C LYS A 56 3.98 2.24 5.61
N THR A 57 3.17 1.92 4.60
CA THR A 57 2.93 0.54 4.15
C THR A 57 4.10 -0.04 3.36
N MET A 58 4.97 0.78 2.80
CA MET A 58 6.18 0.36 2.07
C MET A 58 7.34 0.00 3.00
N TRP A 59 7.28 0.38 4.27
CA TRP A 59 8.31 0.07 5.26
C TRP A 59 7.91 -1.16 6.06
N THR A 60 8.80 -2.13 6.08
CA THR A 60 8.67 -3.33 6.93
C THR A 60 9.86 -3.38 7.87
N GLU A 61 9.58 -3.60 9.14
CA GLU A 61 10.58 -3.79 10.18
C GLU A 61 10.33 -5.10 10.91
N GLY A 62 11.40 -5.70 11.42
CA GLY A 62 11.30 -6.94 12.17
C GLY A 62 12.64 -7.42 12.68
N THR A 63 12.66 -8.67 13.10
CA THR A 63 13.83 -9.32 13.65
C THR A 63 14.05 -10.66 12.97
N ILE A 64 15.30 -10.94 12.62
CA ILE A 64 15.74 -12.22 12.06
C ILE A 64 16.82 -12.79 12.97
N GLN A 65 16.74 -14.08 13.24
CA GLN A 65 17.79 -14.82 13.91
C GLN A 65 18.54 -15.70 12.91
N VAL A 66 19.85 -15.51 12.85
CA VAL A 66 20.75 -16.33 12.03
C VAL A 66 21.84 -16.86 12.97
N GLY A 67 21.90 -18.17 13.10
CA GLY A 67 22.79 -18.82 14.07
C GLY A 67 22.50 -18.34 15.50
N THR A 68 23.50 -17.77 16.15
CA THR A 68 23.39 -17.18 17.50
C THR A 68 23.11 -15.68 17.49
N SER A 69 23.13 -15.04 16.33
CA SER A 69 23.00 -13.60 16.16
C SER A 69 21.56 -13.19 15.85
N ILE A 70 21.11 -12.11 16.47
CA ILE A 70 19.80 -11.50 16.26
C ILE A 70 20.01 -10.19 15.50
N PHE A 71 19.36 -10.08 14.34
CA PHE A 71 19.41 -8.90 13.50
C PHE A 71 18.05 -8.21 13.52
N HIS A 72 18.06 -6.90 13.76
CA HIS A 72 16.93 -6.04 13.52
C HIS A 72 17.01 -5.48 12.11
N TYR A 73 15.94 -5.55 11.36
CA TYR A 73 15.93 -5.08 9.98
C TYR A 73 14.86 -4.02 9.72
N TRP A 74 15.16 -3.16 8.78
CA TRP A 74 14.23 -2.21 8.17
C TRP A 74 14.39 -2.33 6.67
N VAL A 75 13.28 -2.61 5.97
CA VAL A 75 13.25 -2.75 4.52
C VAL A 75 12.19 -1.82 3.96
N LYS A 76 12.56 -1.02 2.98
CA LYS A 76 11.64 -0.27 2.15
C LYS A 76 11.54 -0.96 0.80
N HIS A 77 10.37 -1.47 0.47
CA HIS A 77 10.13 -2.19 -0.77
C HIS A 77 8.90 -1.64 -1.51
N TYR A 78 8.89 -1.83 -2.81
CA TYR A 78 7.79 -1.44 -3.70
C TYR A 78 7.14 -2.68 -4.30
N GLU A 79 5.97 -2.52 -4.89
CA GLU A 79 5.28 -3.62 -5.60
C GLU A 79 5.99 -3.99 -6.90
N GLU A 80 6.59 -2.99 -7.57
CA GLU A 80 7.32 -3.17 -8.82
C GLU A 80 8.83 -2.99 -8.62
N PRO A 81 9.66 -3.77 -9.34
CA PRO A 81 11.10 -3.61 -9.33
C PRO A 81 11.52 -2.29 -9.97
N SER A 82 12.63 -1.73 -9.52
CA SER A 82 13.16 -0.48 -10.04
C SER A 82 14.68 -0.51 -10.16
N THR A 83 15.23 0.32 -11.05
CA THR A 83 16.68 0.51 -11.20
C THR A 83 17.36 1.04 -9.94
N PHE A 84 16.61 1.57 -9.00
CA PHE A 84 17.11 2.04 -7.70
C PHE A 84 16.98 0.97 -6.59
N GLY A 85 16.39 -0.18 -6.90
CA GLY A 85 16.29 -1.31 -5.99
C GLY A 85 17.62 -2.07 -5.87
N TYR A 86 17.74 -2.85 -4.80
CA TYR A 86 18.88 -3.74 -4.64
C TYR A 86 18.89 -4.78 -5.77
N GLU A 87 19.98 -4.83 -6.55
CA GLU A 87 20.09 -5.66 -7.77
C GLU A 87 18.92 -5.46 -8.75
N GLU A 88 18.49 -4.20 -8.92
CA GLU A 88 17.35 -3.84 -9.76
C GLU A 88 16.00 -4.49 -9.32
N GLY A 89 15.91 -4.85 -8.07
CA GLY A 89 14.72 -5.47 -7.49
C GLY A 89 13.75 -4.46 -6.86
N ARG A 90 12.88 -4.97 -5.99
CA ARG A 90 11.83 -4.18 -5.33
C ARG A 90 12.29 -3.46 -4.07
N ALA A 91 13.32 -3.97 -3.40
CA ALA A 91 13.84 -3.39 -2.15
C ALA A 91 14.75 -2.19 -2.45
N SER A 92 14.29 -0.98 -2.15
CA SER A 92 15.03 0.26 -2.40
C SER A 92 15.91 0.69 -1.23
N LYS A 93 15.61 0.21 -0.03
CA LYS A 93 16.41 0.46 1.17
C LYS A 93 16.37 -0.75 2.08
N ILE A 94 17.53 -1.17 2.57
CA ILE A 94 17.68 -2.29 3.50
C ILE A 94 18.69 -1.87 4.57
N SER A 95 18.33 -2.00 5.81
CA SER A 95 19.23 -1.75 6.95
C SER A 95 19.16 -2.92 7.91
N LEU A 96 20.32 -3.44 8.29
CA LEU A 96 20.46 -4.50 9.29
C LEU A 96 21.29 -3.99 10.48
N ARG A 97 20.78 -4.25 11.67
CA ARG A 97 21.47 -3.93 12.92
C ARG A 97 21.65 -5.19 13.78
N ARG A 98 22.83 -5.34 14.31
CA ARG A 98 23.18 -6.38 15.28
C ARG A 98 23.78 -5.72 16.53
N ASN A 99 23.25 -6.03 17.72
CA ASN A 99 23.68 -5.46 18.99
C ASN A 99 23.75 -3.91 19.00
N GLY A 100 22.78 -3.26 18.35
CA GLY A 100 22.72 -1.79 18.28
C GLY A 100 23.64 -1.16 17.22
N LYS A 101 24.54 -1.94 16.59
CA LYS A 101 25.42 -1.47 15.51
C LYS A 101 24.81 -1.82 14.15
N THR A 102 24.85 -0.89 13.20
CA THR A 102 24.50 -1.15 11.81
C THR A 102 25.61 -1.97 11.16
N VAL A 103 25.27 -3.18 10.69
CA VAL A 103 26.19 -4.12 10.05
C VAL A 103 26.01 -4.20 8.55
N PHE A 104 24.88 -3.71 8.04
CA PHE A 104 24.59 -3.59 6.62
C PHE A 104 23.68 -2.39 6.38
N ASN A 105 23.96 -1.62 5.35
CA ASN A 105 23.08 -0.54 4.90
C ASN A 105 23.16 -0.37 3.40
N PHE A 106 22.00 -0.39 2.77
CA PHE A 106 21.78 -0.09 1.37
C PHE A 106 20.67 0.98 1.26
N ASP A 107 20.98 2.11 0.64
CA ASP A 107 20.03 3.19 0.35
C ASP A 107 20.22 3.68 -1.09
N ARG A 108 19.58 3.00 -2.04
CA ARG A 108 19.77 3.22 -3.49
C ARG A 108 21.21 3.06 -3.97
N GLY A 109 22.07 2.57 -3.12
CA GLY A 109 23.48 2.30 -3.32
C GLY A 109 24.04 1.59 -2.10
N MET A 110 25.18 0.94 -2.24
CA MET A 110 25.82 0.22 -1.14
C MET A 110 26.58 1.20 -0.23
N ASP A 111 26.06 1.45 0.97
CA ASP A 111 26.70 2.29 1.97
C ASP A 111 27.62 1.48 2.89
N ILE A 112 27.10 0.39 3.45
CA ILE A 112 27.83 -0.52 4.34
C ILE A 112 27.63 -1.93 3.81
N PRO A 113 28.67 -2.56 3.25
CA PRO A 113 28.59 -3.94 2.76
C PRO A 113 28.54 -4.92 3.93
N PRO A 114 28.01 -6.13 3.73
CA PRO A 114 28.07 -7.18 4.74
C PRO A 114 29.52 -7.65 4.94
N GLU A 115 29.96 -7.72 6.18
CA GLU A 115 31.31 -8.17 6.53
C GLU A 115 31.35 -9.63 7.01
N ASP A 116 30.22 -10.12 7.53
CA ASP A 116 30.09 -11.44 8.15
C ASP A 116 29.15 -12.34 7.34
N GLU A 117 29.43 -13.64 7.30
CA GLU A 117 28.60 -14.67 6.68
C GLU A 117 27.16 -14.70 7.26
N GLU A 118 27.02 -14.44 8.57
CA GLU A 118 25.69 -14.36 9.21
C GLU A 118 24.90 -13.16 8.70
N THR A 119 25.57 -12.02 8.44
CA THR A 119 24.96 -10.83 7.86
C THR A 119 24.56 -11.06 6.40
N GLU A 120 25.40 -11.74 5.62
CA GLU A 120 25.05 -12.15 4.24
C GLU A 120 23.85 -13.08 4.21
N THR A 121 23.79 -14.04 5.11
CA THR A 121 22.65 -14.96 5.23
C THR A 121 21.37 -14.23 5.61
N ALA A 122 21.42 -13.30 6.57
CA ALA A 122 20.29 -12.47 6.96
C ALA A 122 19.79 -11.62 5.78
N LEU A 123 20.73 -11.03 5.04
CA LEU A 123 20.42 -10.27 3.83
C LEU A 123 19.76 -11.14 2.75
N ALA A 124 20.28 -12.33 2.48
CA ALA A 124 19.72 -13.26 1.51
C ALA A 124 18.27 -13.67 1.85
N ILE A 125 17.97 -13.87 3.13
CA ILE A 125 16.61 -14.17 3.60
C ILE A 125 15.66 -12.98 3.31
N LEU A 126 16.11 -11.75 3.61
CA LEU A 126 15.32 -10.55 3.35
C LEU A 126 15.09 -10.30 1.86
N LEU A 127 16.13 -10.48 1.04
CA LEU A 127 16.02 -10.36 -0.41
C LEU A 127 15.02 -11.37 -0.98
N LYS A 128 15.06 -12.61 -0.52
CA LYS A 128 14.08 -13.61 -0.94
C LYS A 128 12.64 -13.25 -0.60
N GLN A 129 12.44 -12.49 0.46
CA GLN A 129 11.11 -12.11 0.93
C GLN A 129 10.60 -10.81 0.30
N TYR A 130 11.45 -9.82 0.08
CA TYR A 130 11.06 -8.45 -0.27
C TYR A 130 11.57 -7.96 -1.64
N ASN A 131 12.51 -8.68 -2.29
CA ASN A 131 13.11 -8.25 -3.56
C ASN A 131 12.49 -8.89 -4.83
#